data_d840bf02d36fcf935f70e80dd633f74c
#
_entry.id   d840bf02d36fcf935f70e80dd633f74c
#
_cell.length_a   1.000
_cell.length_b   1.000
_cell.length_c   1.000
_cell.angle_alpha   90.00
_cell.angle_beta   90.00
_cell.angle_gamma   90.00
#
_symmetry.space_group_name_H-M   'P 1'
#
loop_
_entity.id
_entity.type
_entity.pdbx_description
1 polymer ?
#
loop_
_entity_poly.entity_id
_entity_poly.type
_entity_poly.pdbx_seq_one_letter_code
_entity_poly.pdbx_strand_id
1 'polypeptide(L)'
;MRSEPFAEVAAYQRLRLREVRSRYEELDMGLEHYLGVERGISAEIDSLDADFAKTRKVLLSLGAELRGPETAIGPASPAASTPTEPRETHPGRTDDFRSLVNLAEAYLAEAGLDPDRDPLLQVLGSPEVAEIERRYKGDFGDVAWNETDYMVVILAGFVATLLDVFLVRIPTDGAFLGKMQQGSPLTKWLRENSESVHRDYLRRFEGAAKVPYDLSIGDAVDGLRPKVHRLMSPGHDPVLGFVFGVKDIMSGAGTYIDKHGDVVRLGTSMSPGSLTVAFLKVFLHLISDVGTSAGIPPPLFTLLQLVKAKSPFVLGPSGERVSWTDVARYMYAHGYDLRHFVTMGVVPASVEMIVRGWWLCRSYESGEEPESAKAKLTSMLLLAHTIAASGNLLKTGAIFGMNPLALNWAQMLALFPATMAWVKESLKRDRTIRSSLDQEWLSMYRTSLGYSP
;
A
#
# COMPACT_ATOMS: atom_id res chain seq x y z
N MET A 1 -7.40 32.58 -43.94
CA MET A 1 -6.83 31.27 -43.63
C MET A 1 -5.46 31.43 -42.94
N ARG A 2 -5.38 32.08 -41.77
CA ARG A 2 -4.16 32.19 -40.94
C ARG A 2 -4.46 32.09 -39.44
N SER A 3 -5.66 31.61 -39.05
CA SER A 3 -6.10 31.53 -37.64
C SER A 3 -5.90 30.15 -36.99
N GLU A 4 -5.71 29.08 -37.76
CA GLU A 4 -5.62 27.73 -37.25
C GLU A 4 -4.48 27.48 -36.25
N PRO A 5 -3.21 27.88 -36.49
CA PRO A 5 -2.14 27.60 -35.52
C PRO A 5 -2.29 28.38 -34.22
N PHE A 6 -2.90 29.55 -34.25
CA PHE A 6 -3.09 30.38 -33.07
C PHE A 6 -4.21 29.85 -32.15
N ALA A 7 -5.24 29.30 -32.76
CA ALA A 7 -6.34 28.67 -32.06
C ALA A 7 -5.92 27.35 -31.35
N GLU A 8 -5.10 26.55 -32.03
CA GLU A 8 -4.52 25.32 -31.42
C GLU A 8 -3.60 25.66 -30.25
N VAL A 9 -2.77 26.68 -30.36
CA VAL A 9 -1.89 27.18 -29.30
C VAL A 9 -2.70 27.69 -28.11
N ALA A 10 -3.77 28.45 -28.34
CA ALA A 10 -4.62 28.96 -27.29
C ALA A 10 -5.41 27.83 -26.58
N ALA A 11 -5.85 26.81 -27.34
CA ALA A 11 -6.50 25.62 -26.82
C ALA A 11 -5.55 24.83 -25.87
N TYR A 12 -4.31 24.64 -26.31
CA TYR A 12 -3.29 23.98 -25.51
C TYR A 12 -2.97 24.73 -24.22
N GLN A 13 -2.72 26.03 -24.30
CA GLN A 13 -2.43 26.86 -23.12
C GLN A 13 -3.55 26.81 -22.08
N ARG A 14 -4.79 26.78 -22.52
CA ARG A 14 -5.94 26.69 -21.63
C ARG A 14 -6.06 25.34 -20.95
N LEU A 15 -5.86 24.26 -21.69
CA LEU A 15 -5.81 22.91 -21.08
C LEU A 15 -4.71 22.83 -20.02
N ARG A 16 -3.56 23.44 -20.30
CA ARG A 16 -2.46 23.54 -19.33
C ARG A 16 -2.82 24.39 -18.11
N LEU A 17 -3.47 25.53 -18.30
CA LEU A 17 -3.91 26.39 -17.19
C LEU A 17 -4.98 25.70 -16.32
N ARG A 18 -5.92 24.99 -16.94
CA ARG A 18 -6.90 24.17 -16.19
C ARG A 18 -6.23 23.06 -15.36
N GLU A 19 -5.26 22.40 -15.97
CA GLU A 19 -4.50 21.35 -15.29
C GLU A 19 -3.66 21.90 -14.13
N VAL A 20 -2.97 23.02 -14.35
CA VAL A 20 -2.22 23.72 -13.29
C VAL A 20 -3.16 24.18 -12.18
N ARG A 21 -4.34 24.70 -12.51
CA ARG A 21 -5.35 25.10 -11.54
C ARG A 21 -5.88 23.91 -10.73
N SER A 22 -6.23 22.82 -11.40
CA SER A 22 -6.69 21.59 -10.71
C SER A 22 -5.63 21.05 -9.75
N ARG A 23 -4.36 21.06 -10.15
CA ARG A 23 -3.25 20.64 -9.28
C ARG A 23 -3.00 21.59 -8.13
N TYR A 24 -3.21 22.88 -8.37
CA TYR A 24 -3.09 23.87 -7.28
C TYR A 24 -4.19 23.65 -6.24
N GLU A 25 -5.40 23.36 -6.68
CA GLU A 25 -6.53 23.02 -5.82
C GLU A 25 -6.28 21.68 -5.06
N GLU A 26 -5.70 20.66 -5.73
CA GLU A 26 -5.29 19.40 -5.09
C GLU A 26 -4.15 19.59 -4.09
N LEU A 27 -3.15 20.41 -4.43
CA LEU A 27 -2.03 20.75 -3.54
C LEU A 27 -2.50 21.56 -2.34
N ASP A 28 -3.42 22.49 -2.52
CA ASP A 28 -3.98 23.31 -1.46
C ASP A 28 -4.81 22.47 -0.48
N MET A 29 -5.64 21.56 -1.00
CA MET A 29 -6.35 20.57 -0.18
C MET A 29 -5.39 19.61 0.54
N GLY A 30 -4.33 19.19 -0.15
CA GLY A 30 -3.27 18.35 0.44
C GLY A 30 -2.50 19.08 1.53
N LEU A 31 -2.19 20.35 1.33
CA LEU A 31 -1.50 21.19 2.30
C LEU A 31 -2.38 21.45 3.54
N GLU A 32 -3.64 21.77 3.36
CA GLU A 32 -4.61 21.92 4.45
C GLU A 32 -4.77 20.62 5.27
N HIS A 33 -4.81 19.48 4.59
CA HIS A 33 -4.82 18.18 5.26
C HIS A 33 -3.54 17.95 6.05
N TYR A 34 -2.36 18.25 5.45
CA TYR A 34 -1.05 18.11 6.10
C TYR A 34 -0.91 19.02 7.33
N LEU A 35 -1.33 20.28 7.22
CA LEU A 35 -1.36 21.22 8.33
C LEU A 35 -2.35 20.80 9.42
N GLY A 36 -3.44 20.11 9.06
CA GLY A 36 -4.36 19.50 10.00
C GLY A 36 -3.72 18.35 10.79
N VAL A 37 -2.97 17.48 10.10
CA VAL A 37 -2.23 16.37 10.70
C VAL A 37 -1.10 16.90 11.59
N GLU A 38 -0.34 17.90 11.14
CA GLU A 38 0.74 18.53 11.92
C GLU A 38 0.21 19.16 13.22
N ARG A 39 -0.92 19.88 13.16
CA ARG A 39 -1.58 20.42 14.36
C ARG A 39 -2.05 19.32 15.31
N GLY A 40 -2.56 18.20 14.77
CA GLY A 40 -2.94 17.03 15.55
C GLY A 40 -1.75 16.39 16.28
N ILE A 41 -0.63 16.19 15.57
CA ILE A 41 0.62 15.64 16.13
C ILE A 41 1.20 16.60 17.19
N SER A 42 1.20 17.89 16.93
CA SER A 42 1.68 18.89 17.90
C SER A 42 0.86 18.87 19.21
N ALA A 43 -0.47 18.78 19.10
CA ALA A 43 -1.34 18.67 20.27
C ALA A 43 -1.12 17.36 21.06
N GLU A 44 -0.80 16.28 20.35
CA GLU A 44 -0.49 14.97 20.98
C GLU A 44 0.87 15.00 21.69
N ILE A 45 1.88 15.67 21.11
CA ILE A 45 3.19 15.91 21.73
C ILE A 45 3.02 16.76 23.00
N ASP A 46 2.26 17.84 22.95
CA ASP A 46 2.00 18.70 24.12
C ASP A 46 1.28 17.94 25.24
N SER A 47 0.36 17.02 24.89
CA SER A 47 -0.32 16.13 25.84
C SER A 47 0.65 15.14 26.49
N LEU A 48 1.55 14.55 25.69
CA LEU A 48 2.59 13.62 26.17
C LEU A 48 3.56 14.33 27.12
N ASP A 49 3.99 15.55 26.78
CA ASP A 49 4.88 16.34 27.64
C ASP A 49 4.22 16.69 28.98
N ALA A 50 2.93 17.01 28.98
CA ALA A 50 2.17 17.23 30.20
C ALA A 50 2.06 15.95 31.08
N ASP A 51 1.89 14.78 30.45
CA ASP A 51 1.85 13.50 31.18
C ASP A 51 3.23 13.05 31.66
N PHE A 52 4.29 13.33 30.91
CA PHE A 52 5.68 13.17 31.38
C PHE A 52 5.98 14.07 32.58
N ALA A 53 5.54 15.31 32.57
CA ALA A 53 5.71 16.22 33.70
C ALA A 53 4.98 15.74 34.95
N LYS A 54 3.75 15.21 34.82
CA LYS A 54 2.99 14.58 35.92
C LYS A 54 3.70 13.34 36.47
N THR A 55 4.14 12.46 35.58
CA THR A 55 4.84 11.21 35.95
C THR A 55 6.15 11.53 36.65
N ARG A 56 6.92 12.51 36.17
CA ARG A 56 8.14 13.01 36.82
C ARG A 56 7.89 13.54 38.23
N LYS A 57 6.80 14.30 38.40
CA LYS A 57 6.40 14.84 39.70
C LYS A 57 6.06 13.72 40.71
N VAL A 58 5.37 12.66 40.24
CA VAL A 58 5.06 11.49 41.06
C VAL A 58 6.34 10.72 41.43
N LEU A 59 7.25 10.48 40.49
CA LEU A 59 8.50 9.76 40.74
C LEU A 59 9.39 10.53 41.73
N LEU A 60 9.49 11.87 41.61
CA LEU A 60 10.21 12.71 42.56
C LEU A 60 9.56 12.67 43.96
N SER A 61 8.25 12.64 44.06
CA SER A 61 7.54 12.51 45.34
C SER A 61 7.73 11.13 46.01
N LEU A 62 8.08 10.11 45.26
CA LEU A 62 8.41 8.77 45.75
C LEU A 62 9.90 8.57 46.06
N GLY A 63 10.71 9.64 45.99
CA GLY A 63 12.14 9.60 46.32
C GLY A 63 13.01 8.93 45.26
N ALA A 64 12.53 8.78 44.03
CA ALA A 64 13.32 8.23 42.94
C ALA A 64 14.35 9.26 42.44
N GLU A 65 15.65 8.96 42.55
CA GLU A 65 16.70 9.70 41.86
C GLU A 65 16.63 9.40 40.36
N LEU A 66 16.12 10.35 39.59
CA LEU A 66 16.10 10.23 38.13
C LEU A 66 17.53 10.53 37.60
N ARG A 67 18.36 9.50 37.48
CA ARG A 67 19.57 9.51 36.67
C ARG A 67 19.18 9.36 35.19
N GLY A 68 18.84 10.44 34.52
CA GLY A 68 18.75 10.48 33.05
C GLY A 68 20.09 11.01 32.49
N PRO A 69 20.47 10.58 31.28
CA PRO A 69 21.55 11.28 30.58
C PRO A 69 21.07 12.69 30.31
N GLU A 70 21.76 13.68 30.86
CA GLU A 70 21.71 15.08 30.42
C GLU A 70 22.29 15.17 29.00
N THR A 71 21.56 14.69 28.01
CA THR A 71 21.69 15.24 26.67
C THR A 71 20.80 16.46 26.64
N ALA A 72 21.39 17.59 26.99
CA ALA A 72 20.84 18.86 26.67
C ALA A 72 20.56 18.92 25.16
N ILE A 73 19.33 18.64 24.79
CA ILE A 73 18.79 19.19 23.54
C ILE A 73 18.59 20.65 23.88
N GLY A 74 19.66 21.45 23.72
CA GLY A 74 19.55 22.89 23.67
C GLY A 74 18.52 23.24 22.60
N PRO A 75 17.75 24.33 22.75
CA PRO A 75 16.86 24.79 21.72
C PRO A 75 17.65 24.81 20.41
N ALA A 76 17.13 24.14 19.41
CA ALA A 76 17.74 24.11 18.08
C ALA A 76 18.01 25.54 17.70
N SER A 77 19.29 25.89 17.68
CA SER A 77 19.74 27.20 17.21
C SER A 77 19.14 27.37 15.83
N PRO A 78 18.46 28.49 15.54
CA PRO A 78 17.93 28.70 14.22
C PRO A 78 19.07 28.46 13.24
N ALA A 79 18.84 27.54 12.30
CA ALA A 79 19.82 27.13 11.32
C ALA A 79 20.59 28.35 10.82
N ALA A 80 21.91 28.26 10.94
CA ALA A 80 22.82 29.31 10.47
C ALA A 80 22.36 29.70 9.07
N SER A 81 21.95 30.94 8.94
CA SER A 81 21.63 31.58 7.69
C SER A 81 22.73 31.26 6.69
N THR A 82 22.40 30.40 5.70
CA THR A 82 23.19 30.26 4.49
C THR A 82 23.57 31.67 4.05
N PRO A 83 24.82 31.95 3.68
CA PRO A 83 25.20 33.25 3.15
C PRO A 83 24.23 33.53 2.00
N THR A 84 23.45 34.58 2.21
CA THR A 84 22.58 35.11 1.16
C THR A 84 23.50 35.56 0.04
N GLU A 85 23.65 34.77 -1.01
CA GLU A 85 24.10 35.33 -2.28
C GLU A 85 23.22 36.55 -2.54
N PRO A 86 23.78 37.66 -2.98
CA PRO A 86 22.99 38.84 -3.28
C PRO A 86 21.97 38.41 -4.30
N ARG A 87 20.72 38.26 -3.82
CA ARG A 87 19.55 38.03 -4.65
C ARG A 87 19.54 39.19 -5.62
N GLU A 88 20.04 38.96 -6.83
CA GLU A 88 19.77 39.86 -7.96
C GLU A 88 18.27 40.04 -7.95
N THR A 89 17.83 41.13 -7.42
CA THR A 89 16.46 41.59 -7.56
C THR A 89 16.30 41.89 -9.03
N HIS A 90 15.84 40.87 -9.79
CA HIS A 90 15.26 41.16 -11.09
C HIS A 90 13.99 41.95 -10.78
N PRO A 91 14.01 43.28 -11.02
CA PRO A 91 12.82 44.10 -10.91
C PRO A 91 11.97 43.70 -12.12
N GLY A 92 10.91 42.90 -11.92
CA GLY A 92 10.03 42.65 -13.04
C GLY A 92 9.14 41.43 -12.96
N ARG A 93 9.31 40.50 -12.02
CA ARG A 93 8.61 39.21 -12.11
C ARG A 93 7.16 39.21 -11.61
N THR A 94 6.77 40.14 -10.76
CA THR A 94 5.39 40.31 -10.29
C THR A 94 4.60 41.32 -11.14
N ASP A 95 5.29 42.35 -11.66
CA ASP A 95 4.65 43.33 -12.56
C ASP A 95 4.47 42.74 -13.95
N ASP A 96 5.33 41.80 -14.35
CA ASP A 96 5.28 41.14 -15.66
C ASP A 96 4.05 40.24 -15.84
N PHE A 97 3.66 39.50 -14.82
CA PHE A 97 2.46 38.63 -14.90
C PHE A 97 1.17 39.44 -14.92
N ARG A 98 1.04 40.48 -14.09
CA ARG A 98 -0.12 41.37 -14.13
C ARG A 98 -0.21 42.16 -15.42
N SER A 99 0.90 42.67 -15.94
CA SER A 99 0.95 43.37 -17.23
C SER A 99 0.61 42.42 -18.37
N LEU A 100 1.02 41.15 -18.35
CA LEU A 100 0.61 40.14 -19.32
C LEU A 100 -0.90 39.81 -19.23
N VAL A 101 -1.45 39.70 -18.01
CA VAL A 101 -2.90 39.49 -17.83
C VAL A 101 -3.69 40.69 -18.36
N ASN A 102 -3.29 41.93 -18.01
CA ASN A 102 -3.95 43.15 -18.47
C ASN A 102 -3.82 43.32 -19.99
N LEU A 103 -2.68 42.92 -20.57
CA LEU A 103 -2.48 42.92 -22.01
C LEU A 103 -3.38 41.88 -22.70
N ALA A 104 -3.52 40.70 -22.12
CA ALA A 104 -4.40 39.63 -22.61
C ALA A 104 -5.88 40.05 -22.53
N GLU A 105 -6.30 40.68 -21.45
CA GLU A 105 -7.66 41.22 -21.29
C GLU A 105 -7.93 42.36 -22.28
N ALA A 106 -6.99 43.26 -22.49
CA ALA A 106 -7.11 44.31 -23.47
C ALA A 106 -7.24 43.75 -24.90
N TYR A 107 -6.46 42.72 -25.21
CA TYR A 107 -6.52 42.04 -26.50
C TYR A 107 -7.84 41.32 -26.73
N LEU A 108 -8.36 40.64 -25.68
CA LEU A 108 -9.66 39.96 -25.72
C LEU A 108 -10.79 41.00 -25.96
N ALA A 109 -10.73 42.12 -25.24
CA ALA A 109 -11.70 43.21 -25.40
C ALA A 109 -11.66 43.85 -26.80
N GLU A 110 -10.46 44.10 -27.38
CA GLU A 110 -10.27 44.61 -28.74
C GLU A 110 -10.77 43.61 -29.79
N ALA A 111 -10.62 42.31 -29.53
CA ALA A 111 -11.15 41.23 -30.37
C ALA A 111 -12.66 41.02 -30.21
N GLY A 112 -13.34 41.72 -29.29
CA GLY A 112 -14.75 41.56 -29.01
C GLY A 112 -15.10 40.25 -28.28
N LEU A 113 -14.11 39.67 -27.61
CA LEU A 113 -14.24 38.42 -26.86
C LEU A 113 -14.51 38.73 -25.38
N ASP A 114 -15.45 38.00 -24.80
CA ASP A 114 -15.81 38.11 -23.39
C ASP A 114 -14.76 37.43 -22.52
N PRO A 115 -14.04 38.14 -21.63
CA PRO A 115 -13.00 37.56 -20.79
C PRO A 115 -13.54 36.53 -19.77
N ASP A 116 -14.81 36.62 -19.40
CA ASP A 116 -15.46 35.70 -18.47
C ASP A 116 -15.96 34.41 -19.15
N ARG A 117 -15.99 34.41 -20.45
CA ARG A 117 -16.30 33.21 -21.24
C ARG A 117 -15.03 32.58 -21.77
N ASP A 118 -15.16 31.29 -22.09
CA ASP A 118 -14.09 30.55 -22.74
C ASP A 118 -13.66 31.20 -24.04
N PRO A 119 -12.49 31.86 -24.12
CA PRO A 119 -12.06 32.50 -25.35
C PRO A 119 -11.89 31.50 -26.50
N LEU A 120 -11.59 30.22 -26.17
CA LEU A 120 -11.46 29.17 -27.17
C LEU A 120 -12.79 28.85 -27.85
N LEU A 121 -13.87 28.73 -27.03
CA LEU A 121 -15.21 28.50 -27.59
C LEU A 121 -15.78 29.69 -28.31
N GLN A 122 -15.22 30.88 -28.10
CA GLN A 122 -15.62 32.10 -28.84
C GLN A 122 -14.90 32.24 -30.19
N VAL A 123 -13.65 31.72 -30.28
CA VAL A 123 -12.83 31.79 -31.51
C VAL A 123 -13.02 30.53 -32.36
N LEU A 124 -13.12 29.38 -31.74
CA LEU A 124 -13.33 28.10 -32.41
C LEU A 124 -14.80 27.69 -32.27
N GLY A 125 -15.38 27.20 -33.33
CA GLY A 125 -16.69 26.58 -33.27
C GLY A 125 -16.70 25.29 -32.41
N SER A 126 -17.84 24.95 -31.87
CA SER A 126 -18.01 23.69 -31.08
C SER A 126 -17.50 22.44 -31.81
N PRO A 127 -17.62 22.28 -33.14
CA PRO A 127 -17.07 21.14 -33.87
C PRO A 127 -15.54 21.11 -33.89
N GLU A 128 -14.87 22.26 -33.97
CA GLU A 128 -13.42 22.34 -33.98
C GLU A 128 -12.82 22.02 -32.62
N VAL A 129 -13.46 22.46 -31.53
CA VAL A 129 -13.08 22.08 -30.15
C VAL A 129 -13.25 20.60 -29.96
N ALA A 130 -14.36 20.02 -30.41
CA ALA A 130 -14.60 18.60 -30.34
C ALA A 130 -13.59 17.76 -31.13
N GLU A 131 -13.12 18.28 -32.29
CA GLU A 131 -12.08 17.64 -33.11
C GLU A 131 -10.73 17.66 -32.40
N ILE A 132 -10.34 18.79 -31.79
CA ILE A 132 -9.11 18.90 -31.00
C ILE A 132 -9.16 17.96 -29.78
N GLU A 133 -10.30 17.93 -29.07
CA GLU A 133 -10.50 16.99 -27.94
C GLU A 133 -10.45 15.53 -28.40
N ARG A 134 -11.00 15.23 -29.59
CA ARG A 134 -10.97 13.88 -30.15
C ARG A 134 -9.56 13.45 -30.53
N ARG A 135 -8.76 14.31 -31.16
CA ARG A 135 -7.34 14.09 -31.46
C ARG A 135 -6.56 13.86 -30.17
N TYR A 136 -6.73 14.76 -29.20
CA TYR A 136 -6.05 14.64 -27.91
C TYR A 136 -6.40 13.35 -27.18
N LYS A 137 -7.68 12.93 -27.18
CA LYS A 137 -8.12 11.65 -26.66
C LYS A 137 -7.63 10.47 -27.49
N GLY A 138 -7.46 10.62 -28.80
CA GLY A 138 -6.93 9.58 -29.69
C GLY A 138 -5.44 9.32 -29.49
N ASP A 139 -4.66 10.39 -29.44
CA ASP A 139 -3.20 10.30 -29.35
C ASP A 139 -2.71 10.05 -27.92
N PHE A 140 -3.42 10.57 -26.92
CA PHE A 140 -3.05 10.52 -25.51
C PHE A 140 -4.15 9.92 -24.61
N GLY A 141 -5.25 9.46 -25.19
CA GLY A 141 -6.41 8.95 -24.48
C GLY A 141 -6.12 7.73 -23.62
N ASP A 142 -7.10 7.33 -22.85
CA ASP A 142 -7.03 6.15 -22.01
C ASP A 142 -6.66 4.92 -22.82
N VAL A 143 -5.91 4.00 -22.19
CA VAL A 143 -5.57 2.71 -22.78
C VAL A 143 -6.86 2.04 -23.27
N ALA A 144 -7.06 2.00 -24.61
CA ALA A 144 -8.29 1.50 -25.19
C ALA A 144 -8.51 0.03 -24.85
N TRP A 145 -9.55 -0.26 -24.08
CA TRP A 145 -10.01 -1.59 -23.78
C TRP A 145 -11.04 -2.01 -24.81
N ASN A 146 -10.96 -3.25 -25.28
CA ASN A 146 -12.00 -3.83 -26.08
C ASN A 146 -12.92 -4.73 -25.24
N GLU A 147 -14.03 -5.17 -25.80
CA GLU A 147 -14.99 -6.02 -25.12
C GLU A 147 -14.37 -7.32 -24.56
N THR A 148 -13.42 -7.90 -25.29
CA THR A 148 -12.74 -9.13 -24.88
C THR A 148 -11.84 -8.90 -23.66
N ASP A 149 -11.20 -7.74 -23.56
CA ASP A 149 -10.38 -7.39 -22.39
C ASP A 149 -11.24 -7.33 -21.12
N TYR A 150 -12.41 -6.67 -21.21
CA TYR A 150 -13.38 -6.65 -20.10
C TYR A 150 -13.87 -8.05 -19.75
N MET A 151 -14.22 -8.88 -20.74
CA MET A 151 -14.64 -10.26 -20.50
C MET A 151 -13.57 -11.07 -19.79
N VAL A 152 -12.33 -10.99 -20.21
CA VAL A 152 -11.21 -11.71 -19.57
C VAL A 152 -11.00 -11.27 -18.13
N VAL A 153 -11.03 -9.98 -17.87
CA VAL A 153 -10.86 -9.42 -16.51
C VAL A 153 -11.99 -9.85 -15.59
N ILE A 154 -13.23 -9.76 -16.06
CA ILE A 154 -14.41 -10.19 -15.29
C ILE A 154 -14.34 -11.70 -15.04
N LEU A 155 -14.00 -12.49 -16.07
CA LEU A 155 -13.84 -13.93 -15.93
C LEU A 155 -12.76 -14.30 -14.93
N ALA A 156 -11.58 -13.64 -14.99
CA ALA A 156 -10.48 -13.87 -14.07
C ALA A 156 -10.88 -13.59 -12.61
N GLY A 157 -11.50 -12.43 -12.36
CA GLY A 157 -11.99 -12.07 -11.03
C GLY A 157 -13.10 -12.99 -10.53
N PHE A 158 -14.00 -13.44 -11.42
CA PHE A 158 -15.07 -14.38 -11.08
C PHE A 158 -14.53 -15.77 -10.76
N VAL A 159 -13.63 -16.32 -11.59
CA VAL A 159 -12.97 -17.61 -11.35
C VAL A 159 -12.21 -17.57 -10.02
N ALA A 160 -11.46 -16.50 -9.76
CA ALA A 160 -10.76 -16.29 -8.51
C ALA A 160 -11.74 -16.30 -7.31
N THR A 161 -12.88 -15.62 -7.44
CA THR A 161 -13.94 -15.62 -6.41
C THR A 161 -14.52 -17.02 -6.17
N LEU A 162 -14.77 -17.79 -7.24
CA LEU A 162 -15.24 -19.18 -7.10
C LEU A 162 -14.20 -20.07 -6.41
N LEU A 163 -12.91 -19.94 -6.76
CA LEU A 163 -11.84 -20.67 -6.09
C LEU A 163 -11.77 -20.30 -4.61
N ASP A 164 -11.94 -19.03 -4.28
CA ASP A 164 -11.94 -18.57 -2.89
C ASP A 164 -13.12 -19.15 -2.10
N VAL A 165 -14.31 -19.20 -2.68
CA VAL A 165 -15.53 -19.72 -2.03
C VAL A 165 -15.48 -21.25 -1.89
N PHE A 166 -15.07 -21.99 -2.93
CA PHE A 166 -15.23 -23.44 -2.96
C PHE A 166 -13.96 -24.20 -2.56
N LEU A 167 -12.78 -23.67 -2.84
CA LEU A 167 -11.50 -24.35 -2.58
C LEU A 167 -10.81 -23.83 -1.33
N VAL A 168 -10.69 -22.49 -1.18
CA VAL A 168 -10.01 -21.86 -0.05
C VAL A 168 -10.85 -21.94 1.23
N ARG A 169 -12.11 -21.53 1.17
CA ARG A 169 -13.04 -21.53 2.34
C ARG A 169 -12.45 -20.86 3.59
N ILE A 170 -12.42 -21.61 4.70
CA ILE A 170 -11.79 -21.27 5.98
C ILE A 170 -10.69 -22.29 6.29
N PRO A 171 -9.75 -22.03 7.24
CA PRO A 171 -8.60 -22.92 7.48
C PRO A 171 -8.95 -24.31 7.97
N THR A 172 -9.97 -24.44 8.82
CA THR A 172 -10.39 -25.71 9.46
C THR A 172 -11.89 -25.78 9.60
N ASP A 173 -12.44 -26.99 9.69
CA ASP A 173 -13.83 -27.18 10.11
C ASP A 173 -14.06 -26.53 11.47
N GLY A 174 -15.18 -25.87 11.65
CA GLY A 174 -15.49 -25.25 12.91
C GLY A 174 -16.84 -24.57 12.96
N ALA A 175 -17.29 -24.25 14.18
CA ALA A 175 -18.52 -23.50 14.41
C ALA A 175 -18.20 -22.01 14.56
N PHE A 176 -18.93 -21.17 13.84
CA PHE A 176 -18.91 -19.73 14.01
C PHE A 176 -20.35 -19.22 14.12
N LEU A 177 -20.63 -18.46 15.19
CA LEU A 177 -21.97 -17.96 15.53
C LEU A 177 -23.08 -19.03 15.44
N GLY A 178 -22.78 -20.25 15.96
CA GLY A 178 -23.73 -21.37 16.02
C GLY A 178 -23.91 -22.13 14.72
N LYS A 179 -23.22 -21.79 13.62
CA LYS A 179 -23.26 -22.50 12.32
C LYS A 179 -21.96 -23.26 12.10
N MET A 180 -22.09 -24.56 11.75
CA MET A 180 -20.93 -25.35 11.29
C MET A 180 -20.49 -24.90 9.90
N GLN A 181 -19.21 -24.71 9.72
CA GLN A 181 -18.57 -24.31 8.49
C GLN A 181 -17.46 -25.28 8.13
N GLN A 182 -17.39 -25.65 6.86
CA GLN A 182 -16.38 -26.60 6.37
C GLN A 182 -15.07 -25.90 6.04
N GLY A 183 -13.97 -26.49 6.46
CA GLY A 183 -12.62 -26.06 6.16
C GLY A 183 -12.18 -26.37 4.72
N SER A 184 -11.05 -25.82 4.36
CA SER A 184 -10.41 -26.04 3.07
C SER A 184 -9.83 -27.44 2.94
N PRO A 185 -10.22 -28.22 1.90
CA PRO A 185 -9.61 -29.52 1.66
C PRO A 185 -8.12 -29.41 1.30
N LEU A 186 -7.74 -28.36 0.59
CA LEU A 186 -6.34 -28.11 0.21
C LEU A 186 -5.48 -27.73 1.41
N THR A 187 -5.98 -26.90 2.32
CA THR A 187 -5.28 -26.57 3.58
C THR A 187 -5.11 -27.84 4.44
N LYS A 188 -6.12 -28.69 4.51
CA LYS A 188 -6.04 -29.96 5.25
C LYS A 188 -4.94 -30.85 4.67
N TRP A 189 -4.92 -31.02 3.34
CA TRP A 189 -3.89 -31.81 2.67
C TRP A 189 -2.48 -31.24 2.89
N LEU A 190 -2.28 -29.92 2.76
CA LEU A 190 -0.99 -29.26 3.03
C LEU A 190 -0.55 -29.49 4.48
N ARG A 191 -1.46 -29.42 5.44
CA ARG A 191 -1.18 -29.61 6.85
C ARG A 191 -0.73 -31.04 7.14
N GLU A 192 -1.47 -32.04 6.68
CA GLU A 192 -1.14 -33.46 6.87
C GLU A 192 0.22 -33.81 6.27
N ASN A 193 0.52 -33.30 5.06
CA ASN A 193 1.82 -33.56 4.42
C ASN A 193 2.98 -32.81 5.11
N SER A 194 2.79 -31.55 5.48
CA SER A 194 3.85 -30.78 6.18
C SER A 194 4.15 -31.35 7.56
N GLU A 195 3.16 -31.81 8.29
CA GLU A 195 3.33 -32.46 9.60
C GLU A 195 4.05 -33.81 9.48
N SER A 196 3.79 -34.58 8.41
CA SER A 196 4.52 -35.80 8.11
C SER A 196 6.01 -35.49 7.82
N VAL A 197 6.29 -34.55 6.93
CA VAL A 197 7.68 -34.13 6.61
C VAL A 197 8.41 -33.62 7.85
N HIS A 198 7.73 -32.83 8.70
CA HIS A 198 8.33 -32.34 9.94
C HIS A 198 8.70 -33.50 10.87
N ARG A 199 7.77 -34.43 11.15
CA ARG A 199 7.99 -35.59 12.03
C ARG A 199 9.14 -36.47 11.55
N ASP A 200 9.23 -36.71 10.23
CA ASP A 200 10.15 -37.69 9.67
C ASP A 200 11.55 -37.11 9.39
N TYR A 201 11.64 -35.81 9.09
CA TYR A 201 12.87 -35.18 8.64
C TYR A 201 13.32 -33.95 9.42
N LEU A 202 12.41 -33.05 9.82
CA LEU A 202 12.78 -31.72 10.34
C LEU A 202 12.95 -31.67 11.85
N ARG A 203 12.28 -32.54 12.62
CA ARG A 203 12.35 -32.56 14.08
C ARG A 203 13.78 -32.67 14.63
N ARG A 204 14.67 -33.35 13.92
CA ARG A 204 16.10 -33.47 14.29
C ARG A 204 16.85 -32.14 14.30
N PHE A 205 16.37 -31.14 13.58
CA PHE A 205 16.98 -29.82 13.50
C PHE A 205 16.46 -28.83 14.53
N GLU A 206 15.38 -29.13 15.26
CA GLU A 206 14.79 -28.26 16.30
C GLU A 206 15.84 -27.81 17.33
N GLY A 207 16.72 -28.71 17.77
CA GLY A 207 17.78 -28.41 18.73
C GLY A 207 18.79 -27.39 18.23
N ALA A 208 19.14 -27.46 16.93
CA ALA A 208 20.10 -26.57 16.29
C ALA A 208 19.43 -25.21 15.90
N ALA A 209 18.13 -25.22 15.71
CA ALA A 209 17.33 -24.06 15.29
C ALA A 209 16.77 -23.23 16.46
N LYS A 210 17.23 -23.45 17.70
CA LYS A 210 16.81 -22.65 18.87
C LYS A 210 17.10 -21.17 18.68
N VAL A 211 16.09 -20.33 18.92
CA VAL A 211 16.11 -18.87 18.73
C VAL A 211 15.63 -18.15 20.00
N PRO A 212 16.07 -16.90 20.25
CA PRO A 212 15.73 -16.18 21.48
C PRO A 212 14.27 -15.73 21.55
N TYR A 213 13.55 -15.74 20.44
CA TYR A 213 12.15 -15.29 20.35
C TYR A 213 11.13 -16.43 20.34
N ASP A 214 11.54 -17.67 20.58
CA ASP A 214 10.65 -18.85 20.67
C ASP A 214 10.21 -19.13 22.12
N LEU A 215 9.79 -18.08 22.82
CA LEU A 215 9.24 -18.21 24.15
C LEU A 215 7.72 -18.43 24.04
N SER A 216 7.24 -19.56 24.53
CA SER A 216 5.83 -19.96 24.43
C SER A 216 5.00 -19.70 25.69
N ILE A 217 5.65 -19.52 26.84
CA ILE A 217 5.03 -19.30 28.16
C ILE A 217 5.90 -18.30 28.93
N GLY A 218 5.27 -17.35 29.60
CA GLY A 218 5.94 -16.40 30.48
C GLY A 218 5.06 -15.22 30.84
N ASP A 219 5.16 -14.75 32.08
CA ASP A 219 4.40 -13.59 32.57
C ASP A 219 4.99 -12.26 32.10
N ALA A 220 6.20 -12.29 31.50
CA ALA A 220 6.90 -11.10 31.03
C ALA A 220 6.29 -10.49 29.76
N VAL A 221 5.46 -11.24 29.01
CA VAL A 221 4.73 -10.74 27.84
C VAL A 221 3.25 -11.04 28.05
N ASP A 222 2.46 -10.01 28.26
CA ASP A 222 1.04 -10.18 28.54
C ASP A 222 0.29 -10.82 27.36
N GLY A 223 -0.47 -11.88 27.65
CA GLY A 223 -1.22 -12.65 26.65
C GLY A 223 -0.40 -13.71 25.91
N LEU A 224 0.86 -13.94 26.26
CA LEU A 224 1.67 -14.99 25.66
C LEU A 224 1.10 -16.39 26.04
N ARG A 225 0.77 -17.17 25.01
CA ARG A 225 0.20 -18.52 25.17
C ARG A 225 0.74 -19.44 24.07
N PRO A 226 0.85 -20.77 24.31
CA PRO A 226 1.38 -21.73 23.34
C PRO A 226 0.69 -21.71 21.97
N LYS A 227 -0.61 -21.37 21.91
CA LYS A 227 -1.37 -21.31 20.64
C LYS A 227 -1.11 -20.04 19.80
N VAL A 228 -0.57 -18.97 20.40
CA VAL A 228 -0.44 -17.67 19.72
C VAL A 228 0.97 -17.08 19.82
N HIS A 229 1.91 -17.73 20.54
CA HIS A 229 3.26 -17.18 20.77
C HIS A 229 3.99 -16.83 19.46
N ARG A 230 3.86 -17.66 18.43
CA ARG A 230 4.50 -17.39 17.13
C ARG A 230 3.93 -16.17 16.42
N LEU A 231 2.62 -15.95 16.54
CA LEU A 231 2.02 -14.72 16.04
C LEU A 231 2.49 -13.50 16.83
N MET A 232 2.72 -13.65 18.13
CA MET A 232 3.17 -12.56 19.01
C MET A 232 4.63 -12.20 18.83
N SER A 233 5.41 -13.01 18.12
CA SER A 233 6.83 -12.72 17.81
C SER A 233 7.05 -12.48 16.33
N PRO A 234 7.48 -11.27 15.91
CA PRO A 234 7.82 -10.98 14.53
C PRO A 234 8.90 -11.89 13.96
N GLY A 235 9.71 -12.53 14.80
CA GLY A 235 10.73 -13.49 14.40
C GLY A 235 10.19 -14.75 13.72
N HIS A 236 8.92 -15.11 13.95
CA HIS A 236 8.24 -16.25 13.31
C HIS A 236 7.49 -15.88 12.03
N ASP A 237 7.39 -14.59 11.69
CA ASP A 237 6.77 -14.16 10.43
C ASP A 237 7.71 -14.45 9.26
N PRO A 238 7.25 -15.05 8.15
CA PRO A 238 8.11 -15.42 7.02
C PRO A 238 8.88 -14.27 6.37
N VAL A 239 8.41 -13.04 6.52
CA VAL A 239 9.07 -11.83 5.98
C VAL A 239 9.78 -11.07 7.09
N LEU A 240 9.08 -10.75 8.16
CA LEU A 240 9.62 -9.98 9.27
C LEU A 240 10.70 -10.74 10.04
N GLY A 241 10.67 -12.07 10.02
CA GLY A 241 11.64 -12.93 10.69
C GLY A 241 13.07 -12.70 10.21
N PHE A 242 13.27 -12.39 8.92
CA PHE A 242 14.58 -12.04 8.37
C PHE A 242 15.10 -10.67 8.82
N VAL A 243 14.26 -9.82 9.40
CA VAL A 243 14.66 -8.53 9.99
C VAL A 243 14.72 -8.66 11.52
N PHE A 244 13.59 -8.97 12.14
CA PHE A 244 13.47 -9.03 13.60
C PHE A 244 14.14 -10.27 14.19
N GLY A 245 13.94 -11.45 13.60
CA GLY A 245 14.56 -12.68 14.07
C GLY A 245 16.11 -12.65 13.96
N VAL A 246 16.64 -12.14 12.88
CA VAL A 246 18.08 -11.93 12.72
C VAL A 246 18.61 -10.96 13.78
N LYS A 247 17.95 -9.80 13.96
CA LYS A 247 18.32 -8.82 14.99
C LYS A 247 18.26 -9.44 16.39
N ASP A 248 17.24 -10.24 16.69
CA ASP A 248 17.04 -10.87 17.97
C ASP A 248 18.14 -11.89 18.27
N ILE A 249 18.51 -12.73 17.30
CA ILE A 249 19.63 -13.70 17.47
C ILE A 249 20.97 -12.96 17.65
N MET A 250 21.20 -11.89 16.88
CA MET A 250 22.43 -11.10 16.99
C MET A 250 22.55 -10.38 18.34
N SER A 251 21.46 -10.09 19.01
CA SER A 251 21.44 -9.37 20.29
C SER A 251 21.21 -10.27 21.50
N GLY A 252 20.90 -11.57 21.30
CA GLY A 252 20.54 -12.46 22.39
C GLY A 252 19.25 -12.09 23.12
N ALA A 253 18.33 -11.41 22.44
CA ALA A 253 17.05 -10.95 22.99
C ALA A 253 15.90 -11.32 22.04
N GLY A 254 14.69 -11.53 22.55
CA GLY A 254 13.49 -11.79 21.77
C GLY A 254 12.58 -10.58 21.71
N THR A 255 12.04 -10.26 20.53
CA THR A 255 11.05 -9.20 20.32
C THR A 255 9.64 -9.83 20.25
N TYR A 256 8.69 -9.25 21.01
CA TYR A 256 7.31 -9.71 21.09
C TYR A 256 6.34 -8.54 20.97
N ILE A 257 5.11 -8.83 20.59
CA ILE A 257 3.98 -7.89 20.61
C ILE A 257 2.96 -8.45 21.60
N ASP A 258 2.72 -7.72 22.68
CA ASP A 258 1.81 -8.16 23.75
C ASP A 258 0.33 -8.10 23.34
N LYS A 259 -0.59 -8.48 24.23
CA LYS A 259 -2.04 -8.48 23.92
C LYS A 259 -2.61 -7.07 23.66
N HIS A 260 -1.92 -6.03 24.07
CA HIS A 260 -2.33 -4.64 23.87
C HIS A 260 -1.77 -4.03 22.57
N GLY A 261 -0.91 -4.80 21.87
CA GLY A 261 -0.23 -4.35 20.66
C GLY A 261 1.03 -3.53 20.96
N ASP A 262 1.58 -3.65 22.16
CA ASP A 262 2.81 -2.98 22.55
C ASP A 262 4.02 -3.89 22.29
N VAL A 263 5.11 -3.29 21.80
CA VAL A 263 6.34 -4.04 21.49
C VAL A 263 7.15 -4.22 22.76
N VAL A 264 7.36 -5.48 23.16
CA VAL A 264 8.14 -5.88 24.35
C VAL A 264 9.41 -6.59 23.89
N ARG A 265 10.54 -6.25 24.47
CA ARG A 265 11.83 -6.89 24.21
C ARG A 265 12.36 -7.56 25.48
N LEU A 266 12.66 -8.86 25.38
CA LEU A 266 13.16 -9.66 26.50
C LEU A 266 14.58 -10.16 26.21
N GLY A 267 15.51 -9.90 27.12
CA GLY A 267 16.82 -10.54 27.10
C GLY A 267 16.70 -12.03 27.40
N THR A 268 17.48 -12.85 26.73
CA THR A 268 17.55 -14.29 26.97
C THR A 268 18.96 -14.70 27.41
N SER A 269 19.11 -15.92 27.90
CA SER A 269 20.42 -16.49 28.21
C SER A 269 21.24 -16.93 26.98
N MET A 270 20.69 -16.73 25.77
CA MET A 270 21.38 -17.10 24.53
C MET A 270 22.47 -16.09 24.20
N SER A 271 23.66 -16.61 23.86
CA SER A 271 24.76 -15.76 23.40
C SER A 271 24.46 -15.12 22.04
N PRO A 272 24.85 -13.87 21.83
CA PRO A 272 24.71 -13.20 20.54
C PRO A 272 25.38 -14.00 19.41
N GLY A 273 24.72 -14.11 18.27
CA GLY A 273 25.20 -14.80 17.08
C GLY A 273 25.78 -13.86 16.02
N SER A 274 26.62 -14.40 15.10
CA SER A 274 27.02 -13.67 13.91
C SER A 274 25.86 -13.52 12.92
N LEU A 275 25.95 -12.56 12.00
CA LEU A 275 24.91 -12.29 10.99
C LEU A 275 24.58 -13.55 10.16
N THR A 276 25.60 -14.25 9.65
CA THR A 276 25.42 -15.47 8.85
C THR A 276 24.73 -16.57 9.62
N VAL A 277 25.15 -16.79 10.88
CA VAL A 277 24.52 -17.78 11.76
C VAL A 277 23.09 -17.40 12.08
N ALA A 278 22.81 -16.11 12.29
CA ALA A 278 21.46 -15.61 12.54
C ALA A 278 20.53 -15.87 11.36
N PHE A 279 20.95 -15.55 10.13
CA PHE A 279 20.16 -15.85 8.93
C PHE A 279 19.86 -17.34 8.77
N LEU A 280 20.89 -18.19 8.94
CA LEU A 280 20.73 -19.63 8.83
C LEU A 280 19.77 -20.18 9.91
N LYS A 281 19.91 -19.70 11.15
CA LYS A 281 19.01 -20.11 12.25
C LYS A 281 17.57 -19.69 12.00
N VAL A 282 17.32 -18.43 11.57
CA VAL A 282 15.97 -17.97 11.22
C VAL A 282 15.37 -18.87 10.14
N PHE A 283 16.12 -19.12 9.06
CA PHE A 283 15.65 -19.94 7.94
C PHE A 283 15.29 -21.38 8.40
N LEU A 284 16.20 -22.04 9.14
CA LEU A 284 15.97 -23.40 9.65
C LEU A 284 14.79 -23.45 10.64
N HIS A 285 14.68 -22.42 11.49
CA HIS A 285 13.59 -22.32 12.46
C HIS A 285 12.23 -22.18 11.77
N LEU A 286 12.12 -21.26 10.80
CA LEU A 286 10.90 -21.06 10.03
C LEU A 286 10.48 -22.35 9.28
N ILE A 287 11.41 -23.03 8.62
CA ILE A 287 11.13 -24.29 7.92
C ILE A 287 10.65 -25.37 8.91
N SER A 288 11.34 -25.50 10.04
CA SER A 288 10.95 -26.47 11.07
C SER A 288 9.52 -26.17 11.56
N ASP A 289 9.23 -24.92 11.82
CA ASP A 289 7.95 -24.49 12.42
C ASP A 289 6.75 -24.58 11.50
N VAL A 290 6.94 -24.48 10.18
CA VAL A 290 5.85 -24.70 9.20
C VAL A 290 5.22 -26.08 9.36
N GLY A 291 6.03 -27.09 9.64
CA GLY A 291 5.55 -28.48 9.80
C GLY A 291 4.98 -28.82 11.15
N THR A 292 5.02 -27.92 12.14
CA THR A 292 4.41 -28.18 13.46
C THR A 292 2.88 -27.99 13.42
N SER A 293 2.17 -28.52 14.43
CA SER A 293 0.71 -28.42 14.50
C SER A 293 0.19 -26.97 14.51
N ALA A 294 0.93 -26.04 15.14
CA ALA A 294 0.57 -24.63 15.16
C ALA A 294 0.93 -23.89 13.85
N GLY A 295 1.97 -24.36 13.12
CA GLY A 295 2.49 -23.68 11.95
C GLY A 295 3.14 -22.33 12.28
N ILE A 296 3.42 -21.52 11.26
CA ILE A 296 3.87 -20.12 11.41
C ILE A 296 2.81 -19.17 10.88
N PRO A 297 2.77 -17.90 11.32
CA PRO A 297 1.80 -16.93 10.81
C PRO A 297 1.99 -16.69 9.30
N PRO A 298 0.96 -16.22 8.60
CA PRO A 298 1.08 -15.72 7.22
C PRO A 298 2.07 -14.54 7.15
N PRO A 299 2.66 -14.28 5.97
CA PRO A 299 3.56 -13.13 5.77
C PRO A 299 2.90 -11.81 6.17
N LEU A 300 3.63 -11.00 6.95
CA LEU A 300 3.22 -9.69 7.47
C LEU A 300 1.98 -9.70 8.39
N PHE A 301 1.45 -10.89 8.69
CA PHE A 301 0.23 -11.02 9.50
C PHE A 301 0.45 -10.57 10.95
N THR A 302 1.67 -10.71 11.44
CA THR A 302 2.10 -10.22 12.76
C THR A 302 1.89 -8.71 12.93
N LEU A 303 1.97 -7.92 11.83
CA LEU A 303 1.73 -6.47 11.88
C LEU A 303 0.29 -6.10 12.27
N LEU A 304 -0.68 -6.97 12.02
CA LEU A 304 -2.07 -6.71 12.42
C LEU A 304 -2.21 -6.58 13.94
N GLN A 305 -1.28 -7.12 14.72
CA GLN A 305 -1.30 -6.97 16.17
C GLN A 305 -0.98 -5.54 16.64
N LEU A 306 -0.32 -4.73 15.80
CA LEU A 306 -0.05 -3.32 16.08
C LEU A 306 -1.28 -2.44 15.81
N VAL A 307 -2.31 -2.97 15.13
CA VAL A 307 -3.51 -2.22 14.76
C VAL A 307 -4.53 -2.26 15.88
N LYS A 308 -4.50 -1.26 16.76
CA LYS A 308 -5.41 -1.13 17.92
C LYS A 308 -6.84 -0.71 17.54
N ALA A 309 -7.06 -0.27 16.30
CA ALA A 309 -8.38 0.13 15.81
C ALA A 309 -9.40 -1.00 15.88
N LYS A 310 -10.66 -0.65 16.12
CA LYS A 310 -11.77 -1.62 16.10
C LYS A 310 -11.98 -2.16 14.69
N SER A 311 -12.09 -3.48 14.60
CA SER A 311 -12.41 -4.17 13.33
C SER A 311 -13.91 -4.20 13.06
N PRO A 312 -14.36 -4.54 11.85
CA PRO A 312 -15.77 -4.79 11.57
C PRO A 312 -16.28 -6.11 12.18
N PHE A 313 -15.40 -6.95 12.72
CA PHE A 313 -15.72 -8.29 13.19
C PHE A 313 -16.19 -8.30 14.65
N VAL A 314 -17.08 -9.26 14.95
CA VAL A 314 -17.58 -9.55 16.28
C VAL A 314 -17.13 -10.96 16.66
N LEU A 315 -16.41 -11.08 17.77
CA LEU A 315 -15.95 -12.37 18.30
C LEU A 315 -16.61 -12.62 19.67
N GLY A 316 -17.32 -13.73 19.77
CA GLY A 316 -18.00 -14.12 21.00
C GLY A 316 -19.42 -13.53 21.17
N PRO A 317 -20.07 -13.85 22.30
CA PRO A 317 -21.48 -13.58 22.53
C PRO A 317 -21.81 -12.13 22.91
N SER A 318 -20.80 -11.30 23.22
CA SER A 318 -21.02 -9.91 23.67
C SER A 318 -21.58 -8.99 22.59
N GLY A 319 -21.49 -9.35 21.31
CA GLY A 319 -21.91 -8.52 20.20
C GLY A 319 -21.05 -7.29 19.94
N GLU A 320 -19.95 -7.12 20.69
CA GLU A 320 -19.03 -5.99 20.53
C GLU A 320 -18.00 -6.25 19.44
N ARG A 321 -17.65 -5.17 18.71
CA ARG A 321 -16.55 -5.20 17.76
C ARG A 321 -15.22 -5.27 18.49
N VAL A 322 -14.37 -6.22 18.09
CA VAL A 322 -13.04 -6.42 18.65
C VAL A 322 -11.97 -5.67 17.88
N SER A 323 -10.77 -5.52 18.44
CA SER A 323 -9.62 -4.92 17.77
C SER A 323 -9.10 -5.84 16.66
N TRP A 324 -8.34 -5.28 15.70
CA TRP A 324 -7.63 -6.08 14.71
C TRP A 324 -6.59 -7.00 15.35
N THR A 325 -6.00 -6.59 16.48
CA THR A 325 -5.13 -7.41 17.31
C THR A 325 -5.83 -8.71 17.76
N ASP A 326 -7.05 -8.60 18.27
CA ASP A 326 -7.82 -9.76 18.72
C ASP A 326 -8.28 -10.63 17.56
N VAL A 327 -8.66 -10.02 16.44
CA VAL A 327 -9.00 -10.74 15.21
C VAL A 327 -7.81 -11.57 14.71
N ALA A 328 -6.63 -11.00 14.62
CA ALA A 328 -5.42 -11.70 14.16
C ALA A 328 -5.11 -12.91 15.06
N ARG A 329 -5.21 -12.74 16.38
CA ARG A 329 -5.01 -13.83 17.35
C ARG A 329 -6.07 -14.92 17.23
N TYR A 330 -7.33 -14.51 17.11
CA TYR A 330 -8.41 -15.46 16.88
C TYR A 330 -8.19 -16.27 15.62
N MET A 331 -7.87 -15.60 14.51
CA MET A 331 -7.63 -16.25 13.22
C MET A 331 -6.48 -17.26 13.33
N TYR A 332 -5.33 -16.83 13.85
CA TYR A 332 -4.16 -17.71 13.98
C TYR A 332 -4.44 -18.91 14.93
N ALA A 333 -5.08 -18.69 16.08
CA ALA A 333 -5.45 -19.76 17.00
C ALA A 333 -6.41 -20.80 16.40
N HIS A 334 -7.13 -20.44 15.32
CA HIS A 334 -8.04 -21.31 14.60
C HIS A 334 -7.48 -21.81 13.26
N GLY A 335 -6.15 -21.82 13.11
CA GLY A 335 -5.47 -22.46 12.00
C GLY A 335 -5.23 -21.55 10.79
N TYR A 336 -5.31 -20.25 10.95
CA TYR A 336 -4.95 -19.28 9.91
C TYR A 336 -3.43 -19.09 9.88
N ASP A 337 -2.73 -20.11 9.41
CA ASP A 337 -1.28 -20.21 9.33
C ASP A 337 -0.75 -20.09 7.89
N LEU A 338 0.57 -20.19 7.70
CA LEU A 338 1.21 -20.11 6.39
C LEU A 338 0.65 -21.16 5.41
N ARG A 339 0.26 -22.35 5.86
CA ARG A 339 -0.30 -23.40 4.99
C ARG A 339 -1.64 -22.98 4.40
N HIS A 340 -2.49 -22.36 5.22
CA HIS A 340 -3.72 -21.77 4.72
C HIS A 340 -3.44 -20.56 3.82
N PHE A 341 -2.42 -19.75 4.14
CA PHE A 341 -2.00 -18.64 3.28
C PHE A 341 -1.57 -19.12 1.89
N VAL A 342 -0.80 -20.22 1.80
CA VAL A 342 -0.44 -20.83 0.50
C VAL A 342 -1.69 -21.30 -0.26
N THR A 343 -2.66 -21.88 0.43
CA THR A 343 -3.96 -22.22 -0.18
C THR A 343 -4.67 -20.99 -0.70
N MET A 344 -4.71 -19.90 0.06
CA MET A 344 -5.29 -18.63 -0.37
C MET A 344 -4.58 -18.04 -1.58
N GLY A 345 -3.28 -18.29 -1.73
CA GLY A 345 -2.45 -17.84 -2.84
C GLY A 345 -2.92 -18.35 -4.21
N VAL A 346 -3.70 -19.43 -4.26
CA VAL A 346 -4.31 -19.92 -5.50
C VAL A 346 -5.23 -18.86 -6.14
N VAL A 347 -5.87 -18.02 -5.33
CA VAL A 347 -6.79 -16.99 -5.81
C VAL A 347 -6.06 -15.91 -6.61
N PRO A 348 -5.10 -15.16 -6.05
CA PRO A 348 -4.33 -14.18 -6.83
C PRO A 348 -3.53 -14.84 -7.96
N ALA A 349 -3.01 -16.06 -7.79
CA ALA A 349 -2.30 -16.76 -8.84
C ALA A 349 -3.21 -17.06 -10.04
N SER A 350 -4.48 -17.39 -9.83
CA SER A 350 -5.44 -17.61 -10.93
C SER A 350 -5.71 -16.31 -11.70
N VAL A 351 -5.83 -15.18 -11.03
CA VAL A 351 -5.95 -13.86 -11.67
C VAL A 351 -4.75 -13.59 -12.58
N GLU A 352 -3.54 -13.70 -12.02
CA GLU A 352 -2.29 -13.48 -12.76
C GLU A 352 -2.17 -14.43 -13.96
N MET A 353 -2.49 -15.71 -13.79
CA MET A 353 -2.40 -16.71 -14.85
C MET A 353 -3.38 -16.43 -16.00
N ILE A 354 -4.64 -16.10 -15.70
CA ILE A 354 -5.65 -15.85 -16.72
C ILE A 354 -5.34 -14.56 -17.47
N VAL A 355 -5.11 -13.46 -16.76
CA VAL A 355 -4.90 -12.15 -17.38
C VAL A 355 -3.59 -12.11 -18.16
N ARG A 356 -2.47 -12.61 -17.59
CA ARG A 356 -1.17 -12.65 -18.28
C ARG A 356 -1.15 -13.67 -19.39
N GLY A 357 -1.81 -14.83 -19.21
CA GLY A 357 -1.94 -15.82 -20.27
C GLY A 357 -2.67 -15.26 -21.48
N TRP A 358 -3.80 -14.62 -21.26
CA TRP A 358 -4.51 -13.88 -22.32
C TRP A 358 -3.64 -12.82 -22.98
N TRP A 359 -2.96 -12.04 -22.17
CA TRP A 359 -2.06 -11.00 -22.65
C TRP A 359 -0.95 -11.54 -23.55
N LEU A 360 -0.30 -12.63 -23.16
CA LEU A 360 0.76 -13.25 -23.95
C LEU A 360 0.23 -13.76 -25.29
N CYS A 361 -0.94 -14.40 -25.32
CA CYS A 361 -1.55 -14.86 -26.57
C CYS A 361 -1.84 -13.69 -27.51
N ARG A 362 -2.40 -12.59 -26.99
CA ARG A 362 -2.75 -11.41 -27.77
C ARG A 362 -1.54 -10.62 -28.27
N SER A 363 -0.55 -10.40 -27.40
CA SER A 363 0.67 -9.67 -27.78
C SER A 363 1.44 -10.36 -28.90
N TYR A 364 1.34 -11.69 -28.97
CA TYR A 364 1.93 -12.46 -30.07
C TYR A 364 1.22 -12.19 -31.41
N GLU A 365 -0.07 -11.88 -31.38
CA GLU A 365 -0.89 -11.65 -32.57
C GLU A 365 -0.85 -10.20 -33.07
N SER A 366 -0.74 -9.20 -32.17
CA SER A 366 -1.02 -7.81 -32.51
C SER A 366 0.21 -6.94 -32.83
N GLY A 367 1.41 -7.35 -32.43
CA GLY A 367 2.62 -6.53 -32.64
C GLY A 367 2.56 -5.14 -31.96
N GLU A 368 1.71 -4.93 -30.97
CA GLU A 368 1.50 -3.65 -30.28
C GLU A 368 2.78 -3.11 -29.62
N GLU A 369 2.91 -1.78 -29.58
CA GLU A 369 4.03 -1.12 -28.91
C GLU A 369 4.12 -1.49 -27.40
N PRO A 370 5.32 -1.77 -26.89
CA PRO A 370 5.50 -2.34 -25.55
C PRO A 370 5.02 -1.46 -24.38
N GLU A 371 4.95 -0.13 -24.56
CA GLU A 371 4.60 0.79 -23.46
C GLU A 371 3.09 0.93 -23.22
N SER A 372 2.31 1.09 -24.29
CA SER A 372 0.83 1.11 -24.19
C SER A 372 0.31 -0.25 -23.69
N ALA A 373 0.95 -1.29 -24.17
CA ALA A 373 0.73 -2.66 -23.80
C ALA A 373 0.87 -2.89 -22.28
N LYS A 374 1.90 -2.36 -21.67
CA LYS A 374 2.17 -2.53 -20.22
C LYS A 374 1.17 -1.77 -19.35
N ALA A 375 0.79 -0.55 -19.74
CA ALA A 375 -0.22 0.22 -19.03
C ALA A 375 -1.58 -0.51 -19.03
N LYS A 376 -1.94 -1.12 -20.15
CA LYS A 376 -3.15 -1.93 -20.29
C LYS A 376 -3.13 -3.16 -19.40
N LEU A 377 -2.03 -3.92 -19.42
CA LEU A 377 -1.88 -5.11 -18.58
C LEU A 377 -1.99 -4.79 -17.09
N THR A 378 -1.33 -3.71 -16.64
CA THR A 378 -1.42 -3.31 -15.21
C THR A 378 -2.82 -2.88 -14.81
N SER A 379 -3.55 -2.22 -15.69
CA SER A 379 -4.96 -1.85 -15.47
C SER A 379 -5.88 -3.06 -15.43
N MET A 380 -5.67 -4.04 -16.33
CA MET A 380 -6.42 -5.31 -16.34
C MET A 380 -6.19 -6.12 -15.07
N LEU A 381 -4.93 -6.24 -14.64
CA LEU A 381 -4.57 -6.94 -13.41
C LEU A 381 -5.18 -6.25 -12.18
N LEU A 382 -5.08 -4.92 -12.07
CA LEU A 382 -5.67 -4.18 -10.97
C LEU A 382 -7.17 -4.41 -10.88
N LEU A 383 -7.90 -4.30 -11.99
CA LEU A 383 -9.34 -4.50 -12.00
C LEU A 383 -9.72 -5.95 -11.66
N ALA A 384 -9.02 -6.95 -12.21
CA ALA A 384 -9.28 -8.35 -11.90
C ALA A 384 -9.01 -8.68 -10.43
N HIS A 385 -7.91 -8.18 -9.84
CA HIS A 385 -7.63 -8.31 -8.41
C HIS A 385 -8.66 -7.57 -7.55
N THR A 386 -9.17 -6.43 -8.00
CA THR A 386 -10.24 -5.69 -7.30
C THR A 386 -11.54 -6.48 -7.28
N ILE A 387 -11.92 -7.09 -8.40
CA ILE A 387 -13.10 -7.97 -8.47
C ILE A 387 -12.93 -9.18 -7.52
N ALA A 388 -11.77 -9.84 -7.55
CA ALA A 388 -11.48 -10.97 -6.67
C ALA A 388 -11.49 -10.57 -5.18
N ALA A 389 -10.92 -9.41 -4.82
CA ALA A 389 -10.95 -8.88 -3.46
C ALA A 389 -12.39 -8.53 -3.02
N SER A 390 -13.19 -7.93 -3.89
CA SER A 390 -14.61 -7.66 -3.63
C SER A 390 -15.40 -8.96 -3.45
N GLY A 391 -15.12 -9.97 -4.27
CA GLY A 391 -15.67 -11.32 -4.13
C GLY A 391 -15.32 -11.96 -2.78
N ASN A 392 -14.08 -11.79 -2.30
CA ASN A 392 -13.68 -12.26 -0.96
C ASN A 392 -14.43 -11.51 0.16
N LEU A 393 -14.63 -10.21 0.04
CA LEU A 393 -15.42 -9.45 1.03
C LEU A 393 -16.88 -9.93 1.05
N LEU A 394 -17.46 -10.21 -0.12
CA LEU A 394 -18.80 -10.78 -0.23
C LEU A 394 -18.85 -12.18 0.37
N LYS A 395 -17.88 -13.05 0.10
CA LYS A 395 -17.73 -14.36 0.73
C LYS A 395 -17.71 -14.22 2.27
N THR A 396 -16.84 -13.38 2.79
CA THR A 396 -16.66 -13.17 4.23
C THR A 396 -17.94 -12.64 4.88
N GLY A 397 -18.60 -11.67 4.26
CA GLY A 397 -19.82 -11.04 4.78
C GLY A 397 -21.07 -11.92 4.61
N ALA A 398 -21.42 -12.24 3.37
CA ALA A 398 -22.70 -12.86 3.06
C ALA A 398 -22.71 -14.38 3.23
N ILE A 399 -21.61 -15.07 2.83
CA ILE A 399 -21.59 -16.55 2.86
C ILE A 399 -21.15 -17.07 4.22
N PHE A 400 -20.08 -16.48 4.81
CA PHE A 400 -19.52 -16.92 6.08
C PHE A 400 -19.98 -16.08 7.28
N GLY A 401 -20.93 -15.16 7.11
CA GLY A 401 -21.56 -14.42 8.20
C GLY A 401 -20.61 -13.54 9.00
N MET A 402 -19.74 -12.81 8.33
CA MET A 402 -18.67 -11.99 8.95
C MET A 402 -17.64 -12.81 9.75
N ASN A 403 -17.39 -14.06 9.34
CA ASN A 403 -16.32 -14.85 9.94
C ASN A 403 -14.95 -14.36 9.43
N PRO A 404 -14.06 -13.84 10.29
CA PRO A 404 -12.76 -13.35 9.86
C PRO A 404 -11.86 -14.44 9.26
N LEU A 405 -12.08 -15.72 9.59
CA LEU A 405 -11.36 -16.85 9.00
C LEU A 405 -11.61 -16.99 7.48
N ALA A 406 -12.66 -16.39 6.95
CA ALA A 406 -12.96 -16.40 5.53
C ALA A 406 -12.24 -15.30 4.74
N LEU A 407 -11.59 -14.35 5.40
CA LEU A 407 -10.82 -13.28 4.75
C LEU A 407 -9.60 -13.88 4.02
N ASN A 408 -9.43 -13.54 2.76
CA ASN A 408 -8.28 -13.99 1.97
C ASN A 408 -7.13 -12.98 2.06
N TRP A 409 -6.21 -13.20 3.00
CA TRP A 409 -5.06 -12.33 3.22
C TRP A 409 -4.11 -12.29 2.02
N ALA A 410 -3.93 -13.42 1.30
CA ALA A 410 -3.08 -13.47 0.13
C ALA A 410 -3.62 -12.57 -1.00
N GLN A 411 -4.96 -12.55 -1.20
CA GLN A 411 -5.60 -11.66 -2.17
C GLN A 411 -5.47 -10.19 -1.77
N MET A 412 -5.60 -9.86 -0.47
CA MET A 412 -5.40 -8.49 0.01
C MET A 412 -3.95 -8.03 -0.20
N LEU A 413 -2.98 -8.90 0.08
CA LEU A 413 -1.57 -8.60 -0.17
C LEU A 413 -1.26 -8.47 -1.67
N ALA A 414 -1.88 -9.24 -2.54
CA ALA A 414 -1.69 -9.18 -3.99
C ALA A 414 -2.26 -7.88 -4.61
N LEU A 415 -3.30 -7.33 -4.03
CA LEU A 415 -3.89 -6.07 -4.49
C LEU A 415 -2.90 -4.90 -4.35
N PHE A 416 -2.07 -4.90 -3.31
CA PHE A 416 -1.12 -3.82 -3.07
C PHE A 416 -0.08 -3.66 -4.22
N PRO A 417 0.72 -4.69 -4.61
CA PRO A 417 1.65 -4.55 -5.74
C PRO A 417 0.94 -4.28 -7.06
N ALA A 418 -0.27 -4.81 -7.29
CA ALA A 418 -1.06 -4.49 -8.48
C ALA A 418 -1.43 -3.00 -8.54
N THR A 419 -1.87 -2.43 -7.41
CA THR A 419 -2.14 -0.99 -7.29
C THR A 419 -0.87 -0.17 -7.51
N MET A 420 0.25 -0.53 -6.88
CA MET A 420 1.51 0.17 -7.03
C MET A 420 2.05 0.13 -8.46
N ALA A 421 1.90 -1.02 -9.14
CA ALA A 421 2.30 -1.16 -10.54
C ALA A 421 1.47 -0.26 -11.45
N TRP A 422 0.16 -0.21 -11.24
CA TRP A 422 -0.74 0.68 -11.98
C TRP A 422 -0.43 2.16 -11.72
N VAL A 423 -0.25 2.58 -10.47
CA VAL A 423 0.12 3.96 -10.13
C VAL A 423 1.43 4.35 -10.78
N LYS A 424 2.45 3.48 -10.69
CA LYS A 424 3.76 3.72 -11.31
C LYS A 424 3.66 3.90 -12.83
N GLU A 425 2.90 3.05 -13.50
CA GLU A 425 2.72 3.09 -14.95
C GLU A 425 1.89 4.30 -15.38
N SER A 426 0.85 4.66 -14.62
CA SER A 426 0.04 5.86 -14.85
C SER A 426 0.88 7.14 -14.72
N LEU A 427 1.71 7.23 -13.68
CA LEU A 427 2.62 8.37 -13.49
C LEU A 427 3.70 8.46 -14.57
N LYS A 428 4.21 7.32 -15.05
CA LYS A 428 5.17 7.27 -16.15
C LYS A 428 4.52 7.78 -17.43
N ARG A 429 3.34 7.29 -17.78
CA ARG A 429 2.55 7.69 -18.93
C ARG A 429 2.27 9.20 -18.92
N ASP A 430 1.80 9.72 -17.80
CA ASP A 430 1.55 11.15 -17.63
C ASP A 430 2.79 12.01 -17.91
N ARG A 431 3.97 11.58 -17.44
CA ARG A 431 5.25 12.25 -17.72
C ARG A 431 5.61 12.20 -19.23
N THR A 432 5.41 11.04 -19.86
CA THR A 432 5.69 10.88 -21.30
C THR A 432 4.79 11.78 -22.14
N ILE A 433 3.49 11.80 -21.84
CA ILE A 433 2.52 12.68 -22.50
C ILE A 433 2.95 14.15 -22.37
N ARG A 434 3.32 14.59 -21.17
CA ARG A 434 3.77 15.96 -20.93
C ARG A 434 5.02 16.31 -21.71
N SER A 435 6.01 15.42 -21.70
CA SER A 435 7.26 15.66 -22.42
C SER A 435 7.03 15.74 -23.94
N SER A 436 6.14 14.92 -24.49
CA SER A 436 5.76 14.98 -25.90
C SER A 436 5.06 16.29 -26.25
N LEU A 437 4.10 16.71 -25.44
CA LEU A 437 3.40 17.99 -25.61
C LEU A 437 4.34 19.19 -25.47
N ASP A 438 5.28 19.16 -24.53
CA ASP A 438 6.28 20.23 -24.37
C ASP A 438 7.24 20.31 -25.59
N GLN A 439 7.62 19.16 -26.17
CA GLN A 439 8.44 19.11 -27.38
C GLN A 439 7.67 19.64 -28.62
N GLU A 440 6.42 19.24 -28.78
CA GLU A 440 5.57 19.72 -29.88
C GLU A 440 5.34 21.21 -29.75
N TRP A 441 5.07 21.71 -28.56
CA TRP A 441 4.98 23.13 -28.26
C TRP A 441 6.25 23.90 -28.64
N LEU A 442 7.42 23.40 -28.20
CA LEU A 442 8.70 24.04 -28.56
C LEU A 442 8.97 24.03 -30.06
N SER A 443 8.56 22.98 -30.76
CA SER A 443 8.69 22.88 -32.20
C SER A 443 7.81 23.92 -32.93
N MET A 444 6.55 24.04 -32.51
CA MET A 444 5.62 25.05 -33.05
C MET A 444 6.10 26.47 -32.77
N TYR A 445 6.59 26.73 -31.56
CA TYR A 445 7.15 28.04 -31.21
C TYR A 445 8.37 28.40 -32.04
N ARG A 446 9.31 27.48 -32.26
CA ARG A 446 10.49 27.68 -33.12
C ARG A 446 10.08 27.95 -34.57
N THR A 447 9.14 27.20 -35.09
CA THR A 447 8.63 27.38 -36.46
C THR A 447 7.96 28.75 -36.64
N SER A 448 7.20 29.20 -35.63
CA SER A 448 6.54 30.52 -35.65
C SER A 448 7.53 31.68 -35.61
N LEU A 449 8.72 31.48 -35.03
CA LEU A 449 9.81 32.44 -34.99
C LEU A 449 10.73 32.37 -36.23
N GLY A 450 10.43 31.49 -37.20
CA GLY A 450 11.21 31.35 -38.42
C GLY A 450 12.49 30.53 -38.29
N TYR A 451 12.66 29.83 -37.17
CA TYR A 451 13.73 28.84 -37.01
C TYR A 451 13.28 27.53 -37.69
N SER A 452 13.91 27.19 -38.80
CA SER A 452 13.76 25.87 -39.42
C SER A 452 14.36 24.80 -38.50
N PRO A 453 13.77 23.60 -38.38
CA PRO A 453 14.27 22.53 -37.55
C PRO A 453 15.68 22.07 -37.88
#